data_8e22e45be6d1cfbce0af42490570f715
#
_entry.id   8e22e45be6d1cfbce0af42490570f715
#
_cell.length_a   1.000
_cell.length_b   1.000
_cell.length_c   1.000
_cell.angle_alpha   90.00
_cell.angle_beta   90.00
_cell.angle_gamma   90.00
#
_symmetry.space_group_name_H-M   'P 1'
#
loop_
_entity.id
_entity.type
_entity.pdbx_description
1 polymer ?
#
loop_
_entity_poly.entity_id
_entity_poly.type
_entity_poly.pdbx_seq_one_letter_code
_entity_poly.pdbx_strand_id
1 'polypeptide(L)'
;MYKEDVYMLAYERIKSAPGNMTPGSDGTTMDGISMSTIHTIIQEMRTEQFQFKPVRTVYIPKANGKKRTLGIPSTRAKIVQEVIRLLLEGIYDSPNGPYFHETSHGFRPDRSCHTALREIRGKWPAVNWFLEGDIQACFDAIDHGVLVSLLRKKIRDERFLNLIWKLLRAGYLDLQEARHDSLAGTPQGGWASPILANVSVHELDEKAEEIRVRWERGGKRKHRNPLPRKLSAQKERLVKKGETRTKEFRTVVQRIRSIPAVEVNDPNFIGIN
;
A
#
# COMPACT_ATOMS: atom_id res chain seq x y z
N MET A 1 -5.00 6.19 -24.64
CA MET A 1 -3.79 6.91 -24.23
C MET A 1 -3.55 8.19 -25.02
N TYR A 2 -3.88 8.30 -26.29
CA TYR A 2 -3.55 9.44 -27.15
C TYR A 2 -4.67 10.49 -27.31
N LYS A 3 -5.68 10.48 -26.41
CA LYS A 3 -6.79 11.43 -26.41
C LYS A 3 -6.40 12.66 -25.57
N GLU A 4 -6.61 13.85 -26.12
CA GLU A 4 -6.31 15.13 -25.50
C GLU A 4 -7.02 15.30 -24.16
N ASP A 5 -8.30 14.93 -24.07
CA ASP A 5 -9.12 15.02 -22.86
C ASP A 5 -8.46 14.35 -21.64
N VAL A 6 -7.75 13.22 -21.84
CA VAL A 6 -7.07 12.52 -20.76
C VAL A 6 -5.88 13.33 -20.22
N TYR A 7 -5.17 14.05 -21.11
CA TYR A 7 -4.06 14.94 -20.72
C TYR A 7 -4.55 16.19 -20.03
N MET A 8 -5.69 16.74 -20.49
CA MET A 8 -6.34 17.87 -19.84
C MET A 8 -6.80 17.50 -18.42
N LEU A 9 -7.44 16.35 -18.26
CA LEU A 9 -7.82 15.84 -16.94
C LEU A 9 -6.59 15.64 -16.04
N ALA A 10 -5.51 15.09 -16.58
CA ALA A 10 -4.25 14.90 -15.85
C ALA A 10 -3.66 16.26 -15.42
N TYR A 11 -3.66 17.25 -16.30
CA TYR A 11 -3.20 18.60 -16.00
C TYR A 11 -4.03 19.25 -14.88
N GLU A 12 -5.36 19.21 -14.96
CA GLU A 12 -6.26 19.76 -13.95
C GLU A 12 -6.05 19.14 -12.56
N ARG A 13 -5.91 17.81 -12.50
CA ARG A 13 -5.65 17.10 -11.25
C ARG A 13 -4.32 17.49 -10.61
N ILE A 14 -3.27 17.61 -11.41
CA ILE A 14 -1.95 18.03 -10.91
C ILE A 14 -2.00 19.48 -10.47
N LYS A 15 -2.63 20.37 -11.25
CA LYS A 15 -2.71 21.80 -10.97
C LYS A 15 -3.44 22.09 -9.65
N SER A 16 -4.45 21.29 -9.31
CA SER A 16 -5.19 21.45 -8.04
C SER A 16 -4.46 20.85 -6.84
N ALA A 17 -3.39 20.08 -7.03
CA ALA A 17 -2.71 19.38 -5.95
C ALA A 17 -1.65 20.23 -5.26
N PRO A 18 -1.44 20.08 -3.93
CA PRO A 18 -0.35 20.73 -3.21
C PRO A 18 1.02 20.39 -3.82
N GLY A 19 1.90 21.38 -3.95
CA GLY A 19 3.24 21.19 -4.51
C GLY A 19 3.31 21.18 -6.04
N ASN A 20 2.21 21.47 -6.73
CA ASN A 20 2.14 21.58 -8.19
C ASN A 20 3.22 22.52 -8.75
N MET A 21 3.49 23.65 -8.07
CA MET A 21 4.46 24.68 -8.45
C MET A 21 5.92 24.32 -8.13
N THR A 22 6.17 23.18 -7.49
CA THR A 22 7.55 22.75 -7.22
C THR A 22 8.22 22.33 -8.53
N PRO A 23 9.32 23.03 -8.94
CA PRO A 23 9.99 22.76 -10.21
C PRO A 23 10.69 21.39 -10.18
N GLY A 24 10.62 20.69 -11.32
CA GLY A 24 11.32 19.42 -11.50
C GLY A 24 12.80 19.61 -11.85
N SER A 25 13.40 18.58 -12.44
CA SER A 25 14.80 18.59 -12.88
C SER A 25 15.07 19.54 -14.06
N ASP A 26 14.04 20.00 -14.75
CA ASP A 26 14.12 20.97 -15.87
C ASP A 26 13.79 22.40 -15.46
N GLY A 27 13.60 22.65 -14.16
CA GLY A 27 13.27 23.99 -13.63
C GLY A 27 11.85 24.49 -13.99
N THR A 28 11.06 23.71 -14.74
CA THR A 28 9.70 24.12 -15.17
C THR A 28 8.66 23.86 -14.09
N THR A 29 7.62 24.71 -14.05
CA THR A 29 6.45 24.56 -13.17
C THR A 29 5.17 24.33 -13.98
N MET A 30 4.05 24.01 -13.31
CA MET A 30 2.79 23.72 -14.00
C MET A 30 2.22 24.93 -14.76
N ASP A 31 2.54 26.15 -14.36
CA ASP A 31 2.05 27.37 -15.05
C ASP A 31 2.64 27.55 -16.46
N GLY A 32 3.79 26.95 -16.75
CA GLY A 32 4.41 26.98 -18.08
C GLY A 32 3.84 25.97 -19.08
N ILE A 33 2.80 25.22 -18.74
CA ILE A 33 2.19 24.22 -19.63
C ILE A 33 1.14 24.91 -20.52
N SER A 34 1.36 24.82 -21.82
CA SER A 34 0.44 25.28 -22.87
C SER A 34 -0.20 24.08 -23.59
N MET A 35 -1.26 24.33 -24.36
CA MET A 35 -1.87 23.33 -25.24
C MET A 35 -0.88 22.77 -26.27
N SER A 36 0.00 23.61 -26.77
CA SER A 36 1.05 23.16 -27.70
C SER A 36 2.02 22.18 -27.04
N THR A 37 2.33 22.38 -25.75
CA THR A 37 3.14 21.42 -24.97
C THR A 37 2.42 20.08 -24.84
N ILE A 38 1.11 20.09 -24.57
CA ILE A 38 0.29 18.86 -24.48
C ILE A 38 0.28 18.13 -25.83
N HIS A 39 0.05 18.84 -26.93
CA HIS A 39 0.08 18.24 -28.28
C HIS A 39 1.44 17.63 -28.60
N THR A 40 2.54 18.31 -28.22
CA THR A 40 3.89 17.79 -28.40
C THR A 40 4.09 16.50 -27.60
N ILE A 41 3.65 16.45 -26.33
CA ILE A 41 3.71 15.23 -25.53
C ILE A 41 2.91 14.10 -26.20
N ILE A 42 1.68 14.35 -26.65
CA ILE A 42 0.85 13.35 -27.33
C ILE A 42 1.52 12.83 -28.60
N GLN A 43 2.15 13.71 -29.37
CA GLN A 43 2.88 13.30 -30.58
C GLN A 43 4.10 12.44 -30.27
N GLU A 44 4.90 12.82 -29.28
CA GLU A 44 6.02 12.01 -28.82
C GLU A 44 5.58 10.65 -28.26
N MET A 45 4.42 10.61 -27.59
CA MET A 45 3.83 9.36 -27.12
C MET A 45 3.37 8.46 -28.27
N ARG A 46 2.78 9.03 -29.33
CA ARG A 46 2.37 8.28 -30.54
C ARG A 46 3.56 7.68 -31.27
N THR A 47 4.66 8.39 -31.32
CA THR A 47 5.89 7.96 -32.01
C THR A 47 6.87 7.20 -31.11
N GLU A 48 6.51 6.94 -29.85
CA GLU A 48 7.35 6.31 -28.81
C GLU A 48 8.64 7.06 -28.48
N GLN A 49 8.72 8.32 -28.87
CA GLN A 49 9.91 9.16 -28.65
C GLN A 49 9.94 9.82 -27.27
N PHE A 50 8.83 9.81 -26.54
CA PHE A 50 8.79 10.37 -25.20
C PHE A 50 9.82 9.71 -24.27
N GLN A 51 10.59 10.55 -23.56
CA GLN A 51 11.58 10.09 -22.58
C GLN A 51 11.33 10.78 -21.23
N PHE A 52 11.38 10.01 -20.16
CA PHE A 52 11.39 10.57 -18.81
C PHE A 52 12.79 11.11 -18.49
N LYS A 53 12.83 12.36 -18.00
CA LYS A 53 14.07 12.91 -17.42
C LYS A 53 14.26 12.35 -16.00
N PRO A 54 15.50 12.23 -15.51
CA PRO A 54 15.78 11.90 -14.11
C PRO A 54 15.03 12.84 -13.17
N VAL A 55 14.53 12.32 -12.04
CA VAL A 55 13.84 13.14 -11.04
C VAL A 55 14.86 13.95 -10.22
N ARG A 56 14.50 15.16 -9.81
CA ARG A 56 15.30 15.96 -8.91
C ARG A 56 15.09 15.51 -7.48
N THR A 57 16.15 15.13 -6.78
CA THR A 57 16.08 14.68 -5.39
C THR A 57 16.00 15.84 -4.42
N VAL A 58 15.08 15.79 -3.46
CA VAL A 58 15.02 16.66 -2.29
C VAL A 58 14.89 15.83 -1.01
N TYR A 59 15.42 16.36 0.09
CA TYR A 59 15.36 15.68 1.39
C TYR A 59 14.37 16.40 2.31
N ILE A 60 13.40 15.63 2.84
CA ILE A 60 12.43 16.11 3.82
C ILE A 60 12.79 15.54 5.19
N PRO A 61 12.92 16.37 6.24
CA PRO A 61 13.20 15.88 7.59
C PRO A 61 12.01 15.05 8.12
N LYS A 62 12.30 13.93 8.75
CA LYS A 62 11.32 13.13 9.51
C LYS A 62 11.34 13.54 10.98
N ALA A 63 10.25 13.30 11.72
CA ALA A 63 10.14 13.58 13.14
C ALA A 63 11.23 12.89 14.01
N ASN A 64 11.79 11.77 13.54
CA ASN A 64 12.86 11.01 14.20
C ASN A 64 14.28 11.49 13.83
N GLY A 65 14.43 12.66 13.20
CA GLY A 65 15.72 13.23 12.77
C GLY A 65 16.31 12.62 11.49
N LYS A 66 15.73 11.54 10.96
CA LYS A 66 16.13 10.97 9.66
C LYS A 66 15.59 11.81 8.51
N LYS A 67 16.21 11.71 7.34
CA LYS A 67 15.74 12.36 6.10
C LYS A 67 14.93 11.37 5.25
N ARG A 68 13.88 11.87 4.62
CA ARG A 68 13.13 11.15 3.59
C ARG A 68 13.52 11.72 2.23
N THR A 69 13.89 10.87 1.31
CA THR A 69 14.18 11.24 -0.08
C THR A 69 12.87 11.39 -0.84
N LEU A 70 12.71 12.49 -1.58
CA LEU A 70 11.58 12.74 -2.48
C LEU A 70 12.12 13.08 -3.85
N GLY A 71 11.66 12.38 -4.88
CA GLY A 71 11.98 12.65 -6.27
C GLY A 71 10.92 13.56 -6.91
N ILE A 72 11.33 14.69 -7.45
CA ILE A 72 10.42 15.63 -8.12
C ILE A 72 10.59 15.47 -9.64
N PRO A 73 9.60 14.92 -10.35
CA PRO A 73 9.64 14.77 -11.80
C PRO A 73 9.55 16.11 -12.50
N SER A 74 10.03 16.19 -13.75
CA SER A 74 9.77 17.33 -14.63
C SER A 74 8.26 17.49 -14.85
N THR A 75 7.82 18.69 -15.21
CA THR A 75 6.39 19.00 -15.39
C THR A 75 5.75 18.13 -16.46
N ARG A 76 6.44 17.91 -17.58
CA ARG A 76 5.99 17.00 -18.65
C ARG A 76 5.87 15.55 -18.14
N ALA A 77 6.83 15.09 -17.35
CA ALA A 77 6.81 13.77 -16.74
C ALA A 77 5.67 13.62 -15.73
N LYS A 78 5.34 14.67 -14.94
CA LYS A 78 4.18 14.65 -14.04
C LYS A 78 2.88 14.37 -14.80
N ILE A 79 2.66 15.08 -15.93
CA ILE A 79 1.46 14.89 -16.76
C ILE A 79 1.38 13.45 -17.30
N VAL A 80 2.46 12.94 -17.89
CA VAL A 80 2.46 11.57 -18.43
C VAL A 80 2.28 10.54 -17.34
N GLN A 81 2.89 10.71 -16.17
CA GLN A 81 2.70 9.82 -15.02
C GLN A 81 1.25 9.83 -14.52
N GLU A 82 0.59 10.99 -14.52
CA GLU A 82 -0.83 11.06 -14.14
C GLU A 82 -1.72 10.38 -15.17
N VAL A 83 -1.42 10.51 -16.47
CA VAL A 83 -2.11 9.74 -17.53
C VAL A 83 -1.92 8.25 -17.32
N ILE A 84 -0.70 7.80 -17.00
CA ILE A 84 -0.43 6.39 -16.67
C ILE A 84 -1.27 5.96 -15.45
N ARG A 85 -1.30 6.77 -14.39
CA ARG A 85 -2.07 6.49 -13.18
C ARG A 85 -3.55 6.33 -13.48
N LEU A 86 -4.14 7.25 -14.25
CA LEU A 86 -5.56 7.20 -14.65
C LEU A 86 -5.89 5.91 -15.41
N LEU A 87 -5.01 5.50 -16.34
CA LEU A 87 -5.21 4.28 -17.11
C LEU A 87 -5.09 3.03 -16.23
N LEU A 88 -4.09 3.00 -15.34
CA LEU A 88 -3.92 1.90 -14.41
C LEU A 88 -5.05 1.82 -13.38
N GLU A 89 -5.57 2.94 -12.88
CA GLU A 89 -6.77 2.96 -12.03
C GLU A 89 -7.98 2.35 -12.75
N GLY A 90 -8.20 2.71 -14.01
CA GLY A 90 -9.29 2.12 -14.80
C GLY A 90 -9.15 0.60 -14.99
N ILE A 91 -7.92 0.07 -15.00
CA ILE A 91 -7.64 -1.36 -15.17
C ILE A 91 -7.68 -2.13 -13.84
N TYR A 92 -7.07 -1.57 -12.78
CA TYR A 92 -6.82 -2.29 -11.53
C TYR A 92 -7.77 -1.92 -10.39
N ASP A 93 -8.40 -0.75 -10.45
CA ASP A 93 -9.28 -0.27 -9.38
C ASP A 93 -10.64 0.24 -9.91
N SER A 94 -11.13 -0.42 -10.98
CA SER A 94 -12.42 -0.10 -11.58
C SER A 94 -13.57 -0.32 -10.56
N PRO A 95 -14.56 0.58 -10.50
CA PRO A 95 -15.74 0.42 -9.65
C PRO A 95 -16.53 -0.86 -9.95
N ASN A 96 -16.44 -1.39 -11.16
CA ASN A 96 -17.16 -2.59 -11.61
C ASN A 96 -16.48 -3.92 -11.25
N GLY A 97 -15.40 -3.89 -10.48
CA GLY A 97 -14.65 -5.06 -10.06
C GLY A 97 -13.19 -4.70 -9.83
N PRO A 98 -12.82 -4.19 -8.66
CA PRO A 98 -11.45 -3.86 -8.36
C PRO A 98 -10.59 -5.13 -8.34
N TYR A 99 -9.39 -5.01 -8.86
CA TYR A 99 -8.40 -6.08 -8.80
C TYR A 99 -7.80 -6.20 -7.40
N PHE A 100 -7.60 -5.04 -6.75
CA PHE A 100 -7.00 -5.00 -5.43
C PHE A 100 -7.93 -5.56 -4.35
N HIS A 101 -7.35 -6.23 -3.38
CA HIS A 101 -8.07 -6.81 -2.25
C HIS A 101 -8.91 -5.77 -1.49
N GLU A 102 -10.03 -6.21 -0.90
CA GLU A 102 -10.93 -5.30 -0.17
C GLU A 102 -10.26 -4.62 1.02
N THR A 103 -9.30 -5.29 1.67
CA THR A 103 -8.56 -4.76 2.81
C THR A 103 -7.42 -3.81 2.43
N SER A 104 -7.12 -3.67 1.13
CA SER A 104 -6.14 -2.71 0.65
C SER A 104 -6.74 -1.31 0.62
N HIS A 105 -6.19 -0.37 1.42
CA HIS A 105 -6.71 0.99 1.57
C HIS A 105 -5.77 2.09 1.08
N GLY A 106 -4.48 1.79 0.91
CA GLY A 106 -3.46 2.77 0.55
C GLY A 106 -3.60 3.26 -0.89
N PHE A 107 -3.58 4.58 -1.10
CA PHE A 107 -3.52 5.23 -2.41
C PHE A 107 -4.61 4.83 -3.41
N ARG A 108 -5.77 4.41 -2.94
CA ARG A 108 -6.91 4.02 -3.76
C ARG A 108 -8.01 5.07 -3.71
N PRO A 109 -8.81 5.25 -4.80
CA PRO A 109 -9.99 6.11 -4.78
C PRO A 109 -10.94 5.72 -3.64
N ASP A 110 -11.54 6.72 -3.00
CA ASP A 110 -12.51 6.57 -1.91
C ASP A 110 -12.03 5.77 -0.68
N ARG A 111 -10.72 5.48 -0.60
CA ARG A 111 -10.09 4.79 0.51
C ARG A 111 -9.05 5.67 1.21
N SER A 112 -8.88 5.44 2.51
CA SER A 112 -7.98 6.24 3.36
C SER A 112 -7.62 5.50 4.64
N CYS A 113 -6.72 6.07 5.44
CA CYS A 113 -6.46 5.58 6.80
C CYS A 113 -7.76 5.49 7.63
N HIS A 114 -8.71 6.42 7.44
CA HIS A 114 -9.98 6.39 8.16
C HIS A 114 -10.87 5.23 7.74
N THR A 115 -10.87 4.83 6.46
CA THR A 115 -11.61 3.66 6.02
C THR A 115 -11.01 2.38 6.56
N ALA A 116 -9.67 2.27 6.62
CA ALA A 116 -8.98 1.15 7.26
C ALA A 116 -9.31 1.05 8.76
N LEU A 117 -9.26 2.17 9.49
CA LEU A 117 -9.60 2.18 10.92
C LEU A 117 -11.06 1.81 11.19
N ARG A 118 -12.00 2.25 10.33
CA ARG A 118 -13.42 1.84 10.42
C ARG A 118 -13.57 0.33 10.21
N GLU A 119 -12.84 -0.24 9.26
CA GLU A 119 -12.87 -1.68 9.01
C GLU A 119 -12.33 -2.47 10.19
N ILE A 120 -11.17 -2.09 10.73
CA ILE A 120 -10.60 -2.69 11.94
C ILE A 120 -11.60 -2.63 13.09
N ARG A 121 -12.18 -1.45 13.36
CA ARG A 121 -13.18 -1.28 14.43
C ARG A 121 -14.42 -2.14 14.23
N GLY A 122 -14.89 -2.30 12.99
CA GLY A 122 -16.11 -3.04 12.68
C GLY A 122 -15.93 -4.54 12.59
N LYS A 123 -14.82 -5.00 11.99
CA LYS A 123 -14.64 -6.43 11.69
C LYS A 123 -13.73 -7.18 12.68
N TRP A 124 -12.89 -6.47 13.47
CA TRP A 124 -11.86 -7.09 14.31
C TRP A 124 -12.12 -7.16 15.82
N PRO A 125 -13.33 -6.85 16.38
CA PRO A 125 -13.53 -6.87 17.85
C PRO A 125 -13.31 -8.24 18.51
N ALA A 126 -13.33 -9.33 17.72
CA ALA A 126 -13.14 -10.69 18.20
C ALA A 126 -11.77 -11.30 17.80
N VAL A 127 -10.85 -10.51 17.28
CA VAL A 127 -9.51 -10.97 16.91
C VAL A 127 -8.68 -11.19 18.17
N ASN A 128 -8.13 -12.40 18.31
CA ASN A 128 -7.28 -12.78 19.44
C ASN A 128 -5.80 -12.50 19.18
N TRP A 129 -5.39 -12.46 17.92
CA TRP A 129 -4.01 -12.26 17.49
C TRP A 129 -3.94 -11.18 16.45
N PHE A 130 -2.96 -10.33 16.58
CA PHE A 130 -2.63 -9.29 15.64
C PHE A 130 -1.18 -9.45 15.23
N LEU A 131 -0.95 -9.54 13.92
CA LEU A 131 0.38 -9.58 13.34
C LEU A 131 0.63 -8.26 12.64
N GLU A 132 1.61 -7.51 13.10
CA GLU A 132 2.04 -6.26 12.49
C GLU A 132 3.30 -6.50 11.66
N GLY A 133 3.30 -6.02 10.42
CA GLY A 133 4.43 -6.07 9.52
C GLY A 133 4.59 -4.76 8.78
N ASP A 134 5.84 -4.38 8.49
CA ASP A 134 6.17 -3.21 7.66
C ASP A 134 7.16 -3.61 6.58
N ILE A 135 6.92 -3.12 5.36
CA ILE A 135 7.81 -3.38 4.22
C ILE A 135 8.88 -2.30 4.20
N GLN A 136 10.10 -2.69 4.54
CA GLN A 136 11.23 -1.77 4.51
C GLN A 136 11.47 -1.25 3.09
N ALA A 137 11.53 0.08 2.94
CA ALA A 137 11.83 0.75 1.67
C ALA A 137 10.96 0.25 0.49
N CYS A 138 9.65 0.04 0.71
CA CYS A 138 8.73 -0.58 -0.24
C CYS A 138 8.88 -0.02 -1.67
N PHE A 139 8.89 1.32 -1.83
CA PHE A 139 9.02 1.94 -3.15
C PHE A 139 10.40 1.74 -3.78
N ASP A 140 11.45 1.69 -2.98
CA ASP A 140 12.84 1.60 -3.45
C ASP A 140 13.26 0.15 -3.74
N ALA A 141 12.53 -0.83 -3.20
CA ALA A 141 12.84 -2.25 -3.31
C ALA A 141 12.05 -2.99 -4.42
N ILE A 142 11.14 -2.30 -5.13
CA ILE A 142 10.34 -2.92 -6.20
C ILE A 142 11.26 -3.34 -7.35
N ASP A 143 11.33 -4.63 -7.65
CA ASP A 143 12.02 -5.13 -8.84
C ASP A 143 11.24 -4.75 -10.11
N HIS A 144 11.91 -4.07 -11.04
CA HIS A 144 11.29 -3.58 -12.28
C HIS A 144 10.79 -4.72 -13.17
N GLY A 145 11.54 -5.82 -13.27
CA GLY A 145 11.17 -6.97 -14.09
C GLY A 145 9.94 -7.69 -13.53
N VAL A 146 9.92 -7.88 -12.21
CA VAL A 146 8.76 -8.46 -11.51
C VAL A 146 7.53 -7.56 -11.70
N LEU A 147 7.63 -6.26 -11.44
CA LEU A 147 6.53 -5.32 -11.61
C LEU A 147 5.96 -5.36 -13.04
N VAL A 148 6.82 -5.28 -14.06
CA VAL A 148 6.36 -5.33 -15.46
C VAL A 148 5.74 -6.69 -15.81
N SER A 149 6.25 -7.80 -15.26
CA SER A 149 5.65 -9.12 -15.44
C SER A 149 4.24 -9.20 -14.82
N LEU A 150 4.02 -8.58 -13.67
CA LEU A 150 2.70 -8.46 -13.04
C LEU A 150 1.73 -7.62 -13.89
N LEU A 151 2.20 -6.48 -14.39
CA LEU A 151 1.40 -5.64 -15.30
C LEU A 151 1.01 -6.40 -16.56
N ARG A 152 1.93 -7.22 -17.13
CA ARG A 152 1.69 -8.03 -18.33
C ARG A 152 0.60 -9.08 -18.14
N LYS A 153 0.28 -9.49 -16.93
CA LYS A 153 -0.86 -10.38 -16.66
C LYS A 153 -2.19 -9.79 -17.14
N LYS A 154 -2.34 -8.46 -17.15
CA LYS A 154 -3.56 -7.74 -17.56
C LYS A 154 -3.39 -6.84 -18.79
N ILE A 155 -2.20 -6.35 -19.04
CA ILE A 155 -1.91 -5.38 -20.10
C ILE A 155 -1.09 -6.07 -21.18
N ARG A 156 -1.66 -6.18 -22.39
CA ARG A 156 -1.00 -6.81 -23.56
C ARG A 156 -0.31 -5.79 -24.48
N ASP A 157 -0.51 -4.49 -24.24
CA ASP A 157 0.09 -3.42 -25.05
C ASP A 157 1.56 -3.24 -24.66
N GLU A 158 2.46 -3.79 -25.48
CA GLU A 158 3.92 -3.70 -25.26
C GLU A 158 4.42 -2.25 -25.34
N ARG A 159 3.78 -1.36 -26.10
CA ARG A 159 4.14 0.06 -26.18
C ARG A 159 3.90 0.74 -24.82
N PHE A 160 2.78 0.40 -24.17
CA PHE A 160 2.49 0.89 -22.82
C PHE A 160 3.47 0.31 -21.79
N LEU A 161 3.78 -0.98 -21.85
CA LEU A 161 4.75 -1.60 -20.95
C LEU A 161 6.16 -1.03 -21.15
N ASN A 162 6.55 -0.74 -22.40
CA ASN A 162 7.81 -0.04 -22.68
C ASN A 162 7.85 1.37 -22.09
N LEU A 163 6.73 2.08 -22.09
CA LEU A 163 6.63 3.39 -21.42
C LEU A 163 6.84 3.25 -19.91
N ILE A 164 6.26 2.23 -19.28
CA ILE A 164 6.51 1.94 -17.87
C ILE A 164 8.00 1.64 -17.64
N TRP A 165 8.64 0.85 -18.49
CA TRP A 165 10.09 0.62 -18.43
C TRP A 165 10.90 1.92 -18.51
N LYS A 166 10.55 2.83 -19.42
CA LYS A 166 11.19 4.15 -19.52
C LYS A 166 11.02 4.95 -18.23
N LEU A 167 9.83 4.91 -17.62
CA LEU A 167 9.55 5.57 -16.34
C LEU A 167 10.42 5.00 -15.21
N LEU A 168 10.47 3.70 -15.07
CA LEU A 168 11.20 3.01 -13.99
C LEU A 168 12.72 3.24 -14.10
N ARG A 169 13.26 3.33 -15.32
CA ARG A 169 14.69 3.52 -15.61
C ARG A 169 15.11 5.00 -15.71
N ALA A 170 14.22 5.95 -15.50
CA ALA A 170 14.54 7.37 -15.65
C ALA A 170 15.67 7.87 -14.73
N GLY A 171 15.88 7.19 -13.58
CA GLY A 171 16.90 7.55 -12.62
C GLY A 171 16.59 8.83 -11.81
N TYR A 172 17.58 9.31 -11.08
CA TYR A 172 17.46 10.52 -10.29
C TYR A 172 18.74 11.36 -10.34
N LEU A 173 18.59 12.65 -10.06
CA LEU A 173 19.69 13.59 -9.86
C LEU A 173 19.88 13.80 -8.36
N ASP A 174 21.10 13.70 -7.88
CA ASP A 174 21.46 14.01 -6.50
C ASP A 174 21.56 15.56 -6.29
N LEU A 175 22.01 15.98 -5.10
CA LEU A 175 22.13 17.41 -4.78
C LEU A 175 23.25 18.10 -5.57
N GLN A 176 24.20 17.37 -6.12
CA GLN A 176 25.27 17.84 -6.98
C GLN A 176 24.88 17.78 -8.46
N GLU A 177 23.61 17.47 -8.78
CA GLU A 177 23.08 17.26 -10.13
C GLU A 177 23.74 16.08 -10.88
N ALA A 178 24.46 15.20 -10.19
CA ALA A 178 24.97 13.97 -10.76
C ALA A 178 23.83 12.98 -11.00
N ARG A 179 23.82 12.37 -12.20
CA ARG A 179 22.82 11.38 -12.59
C ARG A 179 23.15 10.02 -12.01
N HIS A 180 22.15 9.38 -11.42
CA HIS A 180 22.18 8.02 -10.95
C HIS A 180 21.09 7.21 -11.63
N ASP A 181 21.42 6.05 -12.16
CA ASP A 181 20.47 5.13 -12.76
C ASP A 181 19.70 4.38 -11.67
N SER A 182 18.42 4.14 -11.90
CA SER A 182 17.59 3.34 -11.02
C SER A 182 17.58 1.90 -11.52
N LEU A 183 18.16 0.98 -10.73
CA LEU A 183 18.16 -0.46 -11.02
C LEU A 183 16.94 -1.15 -10.40
N ALA A 184 16.35 -0.57 -9.35
CA ALA A 184 15.15 -1.03 -8.69
C ALA A 184 14.37 0.17 -8.14
N GLY A 185 13.11 -0.05 -7.81
CA GLY A 185 12.26 0.93 -7.16
C GLY A 185 11.53 1.87 -8.12
N THR A 186 10.56 2.58 -7.54
CA THR A 186 9.84 3.67 -8.20
C THR A 186 10.15 4.97 -7.48
N PRO A 187 10.33 6.11 -8.20
CA PRO A 187 10.65 7.37 -7.54
C PRO A 187 9.63 7.74 -6.47
N GLN A 188 10.05 7.90 -5.21
CA GLN A 188 9.19 8.44 -4.16
C GLN A 188 8.79 9.87 -4.52
N GLY A 189 7.48 10.11 -4.74
CA GLY A 189 6.96 11.39 -5.22
C GLY A 189 6.53 11.39 -6.68
N GLY A 190 6.71 10.29 -7.40
CA GLY A 190 6.12 10.09 -8.72
C GLY A 190 4.59 9.88 -8.63
N TRP A 191 3.83 10.45 -9.57
CA TRP A 191 2.36 10.35 -9.60
C TRP A 191 1.84 8.92 -9.87
N ALA A 192 2.57 8.13 -10.66
CA ALA A 192 2.22 6.74 -10.94
C ALA A 192 2.79 5.74 -9.90
N SER A 193 3.76 6.15 -9.09
CA SER A 193 4.44 5.24 -8.16
C SER A 193 3.50 4.56 -7.16
N PRO A 194 2.48 5.21 -6.57
CA PRO A 194 1.58 4.57 -5.64
C PRO A 194 0.80 3.40 -6.23
N ILE A 195 0.24 3.55 -7.44
CA ILE A 195 -0.53 2.45 -8.06
C ILE A 195 0.38 1.32 -8.53
N LEU A 196 1.59 1.63 -8.98
CA LEU A 196 2.60 0.62 -9.34
C LEU A 196 3.03 -0.19 -8.11
N ALA A 197 3.20 0.48 -6.96
CA ALA A 197 3.46 -0.19 -5.69
C ALA A 197 2.29 -1.08 -5.27
N ASN A 198 1.04 -0.61 -5.38
CA ASN A 198 -0.14 -1.40 -5.08
C ASN A 198 -0.21 -2.67 -5.94
N VAL A 199 0.14 -2.61 -7.23
CA VAL A 199 0.21 -3.80 -8.10
C VAL A 199 1.23 -4.80 -7.58
N SER A 200 2.40 -4.33 -7.10
CA SER A 200 3.43 -5.21 -6.53
C SER A 200 3.01 -5.81 -5.18
N VAL A 201 2.40 -5.00 -4.30
CA VAL A 201 1.99 -5.44 -2.95
C VAL A 201 0.77 -6.35 -2.99
N HIS A 202 -0.05 -6.27 -4.03
CA HIS A 202 -1.23 -7.12 -4.19
C HIS A 202 -0.90 -8.62 -4.17
N GLU A 203 0.26 -9.03 -4.68
CA GLU A 203 0.70 -10.44 -4.59
C GLU A 203 0.89 -10.89 -3.12
N LEU A 204 1.26 -9.96 -2.23
CA LEU A 204 1.32 -10.23 -0.80
C LEU A 204 -0.09 -10.34 -0.19
N ASP A 205 -1.03 -9.48 -0.62
CA ASP A 205 -2.43 -9.54 -0.18
C ASP A 205 -3.06 -10.89 -0.57
N GLU A 206 -2.86 -11.35 -1.82
CA GLU A 206 -3.32 -12.66 -2.29
C GLU A 206 -2.72 -13.80 -1.47
N LYS A 207 -1.42 -13.71 -1.16
CA LYS A 207 -0.76 -14.73 -0.35
C LYS A 207 -1.26 -14.75 1.09
N ALA A 208 -1.49 -13.59 1.68
CA ALA A 208 -2.08 -13.48 3.01
C ALA A 208 -3.50 -14.06 3.04
N GLU A 209 -4.30 -13.82 2.01
CA GLU A 209 -5.64 -14.38 1.87
C GLU A 209 -5.64 -15.90 1.68
N GLU A 210 -4.72 -16.46 0.89
CA GLU A 210 -4.53 -17.92 0.79
C GLU A 210 -4.25 -18.54 2.18
N ILE A 211 -3.35 -17.91 2.95
CA ILE A 211 -2.99 -18.35 4.30
C ILE A 211 -4.22 -18.27 5.21
N ARG A 212 -4.98 -17.17 5.16
CA ARG A 212 -6.20 -16.97 5.94
C ARG A 212 -7.24 -18.05 5.64
N VAL A 213 -7.52 -18.28 4.35
CA VAL A 213 -8.50 -19.29 3.90
C VAL A 213 -8.06 -20.70 4.30
N ARG A 214 -6.77 -21.02 4.15
CA ARG A 214 -6.21 -22.29 4.58
C ARG A 214 -6.36 -22.50 6.10
N TRP A 215 -6.08 -21.45 6.87
CA TRP A 215 -6.27 -21.45 8.32
C TRP A 215 -7.74 -21.68 8.72
N GLU A 216 -8.66 -20.95 8.10
CA GLU A 216 -10.10 -21.09 8.38
C GLU A 216 -10.67 -22.46 7.97
N ARG A 217 -10.20 -23.05 6.86
CA ARG A 217 -10.61 -24.39 6.41
C ARG A 217 -10.01 -25.51 7.26
N GLY A 218 -8.82 -25.32 7.80
CA GLY A 218 -8.13 -26.30 8.65
C GLY A 218 -8.60 -26.29 10.09
N GLY A 219 -9.35 -25.28 10.51
CA GLY A 219 -9.58 -25.01 11.91
C GLY A 219 -10.97 -25.37 12.42
N LYS A 220 -11.15 -26.56 12.99
CA LYS A 220 -11.99 -26.62 14.17
C LYS A 220 -11.38 -25.63 15.17
N ARG A 221 -12.17 -24.63 15.62
CA ARG A 221 -11.73 -23.70 16.68
C ARG A 221 -11.18 -24.54 17.83
N LYS A 222 -9.98 -24.21 18.31
CA LYS A 222 -9.45 -24.87 19.52
C LYS A 222 -10.55 -24.97 20.55
N HIS A 223 -10.69 -26.11 21.16
CA HIS A 223 -11.69 -26.29 22.20
C HIS A 223 -11.44 -25.25 23.30
N ARG A 224 -12.51 -24.58 23.70
CA ARG A 224 -12.39 -23.62 24.82
C ARG A 224 -12.02 -24.42 26.05
N ASN A 225 -10.95 -24.02 26.70
CA ASN A 225 -10.56 -24.59 27.96
C ASN A 225 -11.72 -24.42 28.97
N PRO A 226 -12.29 -25.50 29.53
CA PRO A 226 -13.40 -25.37 30.46
C PRO A 226 -13.01 -24.81 31.83
N LEU A 227 -11.71 -24.85 32.18
CA LEU A 227 -11.20 -24.43 33.49
C LEU A 227 -11.40 -22.92 33.76
N PRO A 228 -11.09 -21.96 32.84
CA PRO A 228 -11.36 -20.54 33.08
C PRO A 228 -12.84 -20.27 33.34
N ARG A 229 -13.76 -20.98 32.67
CA ARG A 229 -15.21 -20.81 32.88
C ARG A 229 -15.63 -21.29 34.29
N LYS A 230 -15.12 -22.44 34.74
CA LYS A 230 -15.37 -22.93 36.09
C LYS A 230 -14.82 -21.99 37.15
N LEU A 231 -13.60 -21.49 36.96
CA LEU A 231 -12.98 -20.53 37.87
C LEU A 231 -13.69 -19.18 37.89
N SER A 232 -14.21 -18.70 36.72
CA SER A 232 -15.03 -17.51 36.65
C SER A 232 -16.32 -17.64 37.43
N ALA A 233 -17.00 -18.80 37.34
CA ALA A 233 -18.19 -19.07 38.13
C ALA A 233 -17.88 -19.10 39.64
N GLN A 234 -16.73 -19.66 40.03
CA GLN A 234 -16.27 -19.65 41.42
C GLN A 234 -15.98 -18.21 41.90
N LYS A 235 -15.30 -17.41 41.07
CA LYS A 235 -15.07 -15.98 41.33
C LYS A 235 -16.39 -15.22 41.59
N GLU A 236 -17.39 -15.43 40.71
CA GLU A 236 -18.70 -14.77 40.84
C GLU A 236 -19.43 -15.17 42.13
N ARG A 237 -19.31 -16.44 42.55
CA ARG A 237 -19.87 -16.90 43.82
C ARG A 237 -19.21 -16.22 45.03
N LEU A 238 -17.88 -16.06 45.01
CA LEU A 238 -17.14 -15.34 46.02
C LEU A 238 -17.50 -13.84 46.07
N VAL A 239 -17.69 -13.20 44.91
CA VAL A 239 -18.18 -11.82 44.82
C VAL A 239 -19.59 -11.68 45.45
N LYS A 240 -20.52 -12.58 45.12
CA LYS A 240 -21.87 -12.58 45.69
C LYS A 240 -21.90 -12.79 47.19
N LYS A 241 -20.90 -13.49 47.74
CA LYS A 241 -20.74 -13.71 49.21
C LYS A 241 -20.00 -12.56 49.89
N GLY A 242 -19.54 -11.54 49.14
CA GLY A 242 -18.75 -10.43 49.70
C GLY A 242 -17.28 -10.77 50.03
N GLU A 243 -16.81 -11.95 49.61
CA GLU A 243 -15.50 -12.51 49.96
C GLU A 243 -14.37 -12.08 49.04
N THR A 244 -14.43 -10.85 48.52
CA THR A 244 -13.49 -10.32 47.46
C THR A 244 -12.10 -10.01 48.01
N ARG A 245 -11.90 -9.92 49.33
CA ARG A 245 -10.61 -9.66 49.98
C ARG A 245 -9.92 -10.93 50.47
N THR A 246 -10.51 -12.09 50.33
CA THR A 246 -9.98 -13.35 50.83
C THR A 246 -8.79 -13.87 50.03
N LYS A 247 -7.99 -14.74 50.62
CA LYS A 247 -6.87 -15.42 49.96
C LYS A 247 -7.41 -16.30 48.80
N GLU A 248 -8.57 -16.95 49.03
CA GLU A 248 -9.22 -17.78 47.99
C GLU A 248 -9.58 -16.97 46.73
N PHE A 249 -10.19 -15.80 46.92
CA PHE A 249 -10.52 -14.90 45.79
C PHE A 249 -9.27 -14.53 44.96
N ARG A 250 -8.19 -14.12 45.65
CA ARG A 250 -6.91 -13.75 44.99
C ARG A 250 -6.34 -14.94 44.22
N THR A 251 -6.35 -16.13 44.78
CA THR A 251 -5.86 -17.36 44.14
C THR A 251 -6.68 -17.70 42.91
N VAL A 252 -8.01 -17.60 42.97
CA VAL A 252 -8.90 -17.84 41.83
C VAL A 252 -8.63 -16.83 40.69
N VAL A 253 -8.48 -15.54 41.02
CA VAL A 253 -8.18 -14.48 40.02
C VAL A 253 -6.81 -14.72 39.37
N GLN A 254 -5.80 -15.07 40.16
CA GLN A 254 -4.46 -15.36 39.64
C GLN A 254 -4.47 -16.58 38.71
N ARG A 255 -5.20 -17.65 39.08
CA ARG A 255 -5.37 -18.83 38.25
C ARG A 255 -6.10 -18.55 36.95
N ILE A 256 -7.15 -17.73 36.96
CA ILE A 256 -7.83 -17.33 35.70
C ILE A 256 -6.86 -16.63 34.73
N ARG A 257 -5.96 -15.79 35.26
CA ARG A 257 -4.96 -15.06 34.45
C ARG A 257 -3.86 -15.96 33.88
N SER A 258 -3.52 -17.06 34.57
CA SER A 258 -2.43 -17.95 34.18
C SER A 258 -2.86 -19.09 33.23
N ILE A 259 -4.17 -19.35 33.11
CA ILE A 259 -4.67 -20.44 32.29
C ILE A 259 -5.08 -19.92 30.90
N PRO A 260 -4.58 -20.52 29.82
CA PRO A 260 -5.01 -20.16 28.46
C PRO A 260 -6.51 -20.35 28.26
N ALA A 261 -7.16 -19.43 27.57
CA ALA A 261 -8.60 -19.48 27.27
C ALA A 261 -8.98 -20.65 26.34
N VAL A 262 -8.01 -21.18 25.60
CA VAL A 262 -8.15 -22.31 24.67
C VAL A 262 -7.14 -23.42 25.03
N GLU A 263 -7.43 -24.65 24.65
CA GLU A 263 -6.50 -25.76 24.86
C GLU A 263 -5.27 -25.59 23.98
N VAL A 264 -4.10 -25.49 24.60
CA VAL A 264 -2.82 -25.25 23.91
C VAL A 264 -2.44 -26.43 23.02
N ASN A 265 -2.73 -27.66 23.47
CA ASN A 265 -2.37 -28.90 22.82
C ASN A 265 -3.60 -29.59 22.16
N ASP A 266 -4.53 -28.87 21.60
CA ASP A 266 -5.67 -29.43 20.88
C ASP A 266 -5.17 -30.19 19.65
N PRO A 267 -5.31 -31.54 19.59
CA PRO A 267 -4.82 -32.36 18.48
C PRO A 267 -5.57 -32.09 17.15
N ASN A 268 -6.73 -31.44 17.22
CA ASN A 268 -7.52 -31.04 16.05
C ASN A 268 -7.15 -29.66 15.52
N PHE A 269 -6.18 -28.98 16.16
CA PHE A 269 -5.72 -27.67 15.76
C PHE A 269 -4.45 -27.80 14.92
N ILE A 270 -4.58 -27.56 13.62
CA ILE A 270 -3.44 -27.49 12.72
C ILE A 270 -2.84 -26.07 12.85
N GLY A 271 -1.83 -25.94 13.71
CA GLY A 271 -1.00 -24.71 13.77
C GLY A 271 -0.17 -24.56 12.52
N ILE A 272 0.18 -23.31 12.19
CA ILE A 272 1.29 -23.04 11.25
C ILE A 272 2.57 -23.27 12.06
N ASN A 273 3.36 -24.27 11.67
CA ASN A 273 4.76 -24.41 12.12
C ASN A 273 5.63 -23.48 11.30
#